data_02804b7edd3afbf7b8bcf595a4d68b53
#
_entry.id   02804b7edd3afbf7b8bcf595a4d68b53
#
_cell.length_a   1.000
_cell.length_b   1.000
_cell.length_c   1.000
_cell.angle_alpha   90.00
_cell.angle_beta   90.00
_cell.angle_gamma   90.00
#
_symmetry.space_group_name_H-M   'P 1'
#
loop_
_entity.id
_entity.type
_entity.pdbx_description
1 polymer ?
#
loop_
_entity_poly.entity_id
_entity_poly.type
_entity_poly.pdbx_seq_one_letter_code
_entity_poly.pdbx_strand_id
1 'polypeptide(L)'
;KDVDGEKNQFSRSYHNINKILWKIPQANGVKTGYTGKAGKCLVTSAAVEKNDIIIVVLNSPERWEETEKIYEYVNKNYKFVKLFSKGDIAAEVKIKNSALKLQCEEDIVLPIKNVSKYTTKIIKPQKIGYNVKKGDRIGMICVYENDKKIYSTALIASRDIKIRRFFMHGILGLRGSVNSSPEVPI
;
A
#
# COMPACT_ATOMS: atom_id res chain seq x y z
N LYS A 1 -1.38 -6.70 47.76
CA LYS A 1 -0.28 -7.17 48.62
C LYS A 1 -0.88 -8.18 49.62
N ASP A 2 -0.33 -9.37 49.64
CA ASP A 2 -0.73 -10.41 50.56
C ASP A 2 -0.35 -9.95 51.98
N VAL A 3 -1.29 -9.98 52.86
CA VAL A 3 -1.05 -9.63 54.27
C VAL A 3 -0.56 -10.85 55.05
N ASP A 4 -0.85 -12.08 54.60
CA ASP A 4 -0.45 -13.33 55.28
C ASP A 4 0.00 -14.44 54.31
N GLY A 5 0.53 -14.07 53.13
CA GLY A 5 0.95 -15.07 52.12
C GLY A 5 -0.19 -15.79 51.38
N GLU A 6 -1.43 -15.51 51.69
CA GLU A 6 -2.59 -16.02 50.99
C GLU A 6 -2.91 -15.13 49.74
N LYS A 7 -2.97 -15.76 48.58
CA LYS A 7 -3.40 -15.09 47.32
C LYS A 7 -4.92 -14.89 47.33
N ASN A 8 -5.35 -13.69 47.66
CA ASN A 8 -6.76 -13.32 47.49
C ASN A 8 -7.07 -13.17 46.02
N GLN A 9 -7.83 -14.09 45.44
CA GLN A 9 -8.37 -13.99 44.08
C GLN A 9 -9.53 -13.01 44.08
N PHE A 10 -9.38 -11.86 43.36
CA PHE A 10 -10.46 -10.94 43.13
C PHE A 10 -11.02 -11.16 41.69
N SER A 11 -12.30 -11.46 41.60
CA SER A 11 -13.02 -11.42 40.35
C SER A 11 -13.71 -10.07 40.18
N ARG A 12 -13.41 -9.34 39.11
CA ARG A 12 -14.08 -8.07 38.79
C ARG A 12 -14.69 -8.18 37.40
N SER A 13 -15.96 -7.82 37.29
CA SER A 13 -16.64 -7.68 36.01
C SER A 13 -16.60 -6.23 35.57
N TYR A 14 -16.17 -5.99 34.33
CA TYR A 14 -16.14 -4.67 33.74
C TYR A 14 -17.06 -4.65 32.53
N HIS A 15 -17.93 -3.66 32.45
CA HIS A 15 -18.75 -3.42 31.29
C HIS A 15 -18.05 -2.41 30.37
N ASN A 16 -17.92 -2.74 29.09
CA ASN A 16 -17.29 -1.84 28.11
C ASN A 16 -18.19 -0.62 27.89
N ILE A 17 -17.67 0.58 28.12
CA ILE A 17 -18.40 1.84 27.96
C ILE A 17 -18.48 2.32 26.50
N ASN A 18 -17.80 1.64 25.57
CA ASN A 18 -17.82 1.96 24.16
C ASN A 18 -19.14 1.49 23.52
N LYS A 19 -20.15 2.34 23.53
CA LYS A 19 -21.50 2.01 23.05
C LYS A 19 -21.55 1.59 21.58
N ILE A 20 -20.54 1.94 20.76
CA ILE A 20 -20.53 1.59 19.34
C ILE A 20 -20.47 0.07 19.11
N LEU A 21 -19.89 -0.66 20.05
CA LEU A 21 -19.83 -2.14 20.00
C LEU A 21 -21.21 -2.80 20.06
N TRP A 22 -22.21 -2.08 20.58
CA TRP A 22 -23.60 -2.54 20.67
C TRP A 22 -24.45 -2.01 19.52
N LYS A 23 -24.07 -0.86 18.94
CA LYS A 23 -24.80 -0.20 17.86
C LYS A 23 -24.46 -0.77 16.47
N ILE A 24 -23.19 -1.08 16.24
CA ILE A 24 -22.69 -1.66 15.00
C ILE A 24 -22.15 -3.06 15.31
N PRO A 25 -22.86 -4.15 14.96
CA PRO A 25 -22.43 -5.52 15.26
C PRO A 25 -21.04 -5.88 14.70
N GLN A 26 -20.64 -5.23 13.61
CA GLN A 26 -19.35 -5.42 12.96
C GLN A 26 -18.23 -4.58 13.57
N ALA A 27 -18.53 -3.72 14.55
CA ALA A 27 -17.51 -2.91 15.22
C ALA A 27 -16.68 -3.77 16.18
N ASN A 28 -15.35 -3.62 16.11
CA ASN A 28 -14.38 -4.33 16.95
C ASN A 28 -13.53 -3.40 17.85
N GLY A 29 -13.82 -2.10 17.85
CA GLY A 29 -13.14 -1.09 18.66
C GLY A 29 -13.38 0.32 18.11
N VAL A 30 -12.59 1.36 18.42
CA VAL A 30 -11.26 1.30 19.05
C VAL A 30 -11.27 2.03 20.40
N LYS A 31 -11.57 3.37 20.40
CA LYS A 31 -11.43 4.21 21.60
C LYS A 31 -12.40 5.37 21.62
N THR A 32 -12.97 5.60 22.78
CA THR A 32 -13.69 6.84 23.13
C THR A 32 -12.73 7.84 23.73
N GLY A 33 -12.99 9.13 23.53
CA GLY A 33 -12.24 10.21 24.15
C GLY A 33 -13.13 11.39 24.55
N TYR A 34 -12.72 12.10 25.60
CA TYR A 34 -13.33 13.35 25.99
C TYR A 34 -12.36 14.22 26.78
N THR A 35 -12.27 15.48 26.40
CA THR A 35 -11.73 16.56 27.24
C THR A 35 -12.56 17.80 27.04
N GLY A 36 -12.51 18.75 27.99
CA GLY A 36 -13.26 20.00 27.87
C GLY A 36 -12.96 20.82 26.61
N LYS A 37 -11.71 20.74 26.11
CA LYS A 37 -11.30 21.44 24.87
C LYS A 37 -11.57 20.62 23.60
N ALA A 38 -11.37 19.30 23.63
CA ALA A 38 -11.53 18.45 22.46
C ALA A 38 -12.98 17.99 22.22
N GLY A 39 -13.87 18.16 23.22
CA GLY A 39 -15.23 17.64 23.17
C GLY A 39 -15.27 16.12 23.17
N LYS A 40 -16.41 15.57 22.76
CA LYS A 40 -16.62 14.11 22.66
C LYS A 40 -16.04 13.59 21.36
N CYS A 41 -15.10 12.62 21.44
CA CYS A 41 -14.43 12.00 20.30
C CYS A 41 -14.64 10.48 20.30
N LEU A 42 -14.62 9.87 19.12
CA LEU A 42 -14.73 8.44 18.91
C LEU A 42 -13.87 8.00 17.72
N VAL A 43 -13.09 6.97 17.91
CA VAL A 43 -12.44 6.22 16.84
C VAL A 43 -13.06 4.83 16.84
N THR A 44 -13.59 4.43 15.70
CA THR A 44 -14.23 3.12 15.50
C THR A 44 -13.54 2.36 14.40
N SER A 45 -13.29 1.07 14.61
CA SER A 45 -12.99 0.10 13.58
C SER A 45 -14.20 -0.82 13.42
N ALA A 46 -14.64 -1.02 12.18
CA ALA A 46 -15.76 -1.90 11.86
C ALA A 46 -15.53 -2.61 10.54
N ALA A 47 -15.96 -3.87 10.45
CA ALA A 47 -15.86 -4.64 9.22
C ALA A 47 -16.95 -4.23 8.22
N VAL A 48 -16.54 -4.07 6.96
CA VAL A 48 -17.43 -3.98 5.79
C VAL A 48 -17.00 -5.09 4.83
N GLU A 49 -17.85 -6.08 4.61
CA GLU A 49 -17.50 -7.33 3.94
C GLU A 49 -16.31 -8.03 4.65
N LYS A 50 -15.16 -8.15 4.00
CA LYS A 50 -13.92 -8.76 4.54
C LYS A 50 -12.83 -7.74 4.86
N ASN A 51 -13.17 -6.45 4.92
CA ASN A 51 -12.21 -5.37 5.11
C ASN A 51 -12.63 -4.51 6.29
N ASP A 52 -11.65 -4.03 7.06
CA ASP A 52 -11.91 -3.10 8.14
C ASP A 52 -11.86 -1.66 7.64
N ILE A 53 -12.80 -0.86 8.13
CA ILE A 53 -12.80 0.59 7.96
C ILE A 53 -12.54 1.27 9.30
N ILE A 54 -11.88 2.42 9.25
CA ILE A 54 -11.68 3.28 10.41
C ILE A 54 -12.54 4.52 10.25
N ILE A 55 -13.39 4.79 11.24
CA ILE A 55 -14.22 5.97 11.32
C ILE A 55 -13.73 6.83 12.49
N VAL A 56 -13.46 8.11 12.21
CA VAL A 56 -13.00 9.08 13.21
C VAL A 56 -14.01 10.21 13.30
N VAL A 57 -14.61 10.36 14.46
CA VAL A 57 -15.54 11.45 14.79
C VAL A 57 -14.94 12.27 15.91
N LEU A 58 -14.77 13.57 15.69
CA LEU A 58 -14.16 14.49 16.65
C LEU A 58 -15.13 15.59 17.03
N ASN A 59 -15.13 15.96 18.31
CA ASN A 59 -15.91 17.06 18.87
C ASN A 59 -17.41 16.99 18.52
N SER A 60 -18.00 15.80 18.61
CA SER A 60 -19.43 15.61 18.34
C SER A 60 -20.18 15.12 19.59
N PRO A 61 -21.18 15.84 20.05
CA PRO A 61 -22.09 15.36 21.09
C PRO A 61 -22.77 14.04 20.71
N GLU A 62 -23.09 13.88 19.42
CA GLU A 62 -23.80 12.73 18.84
C GLU A 62 -22.87 11.74 18.16
N ARG A 63 -21.61 11.60 18.66
CA ARG A 63 -20.57 10.76 18.05
C ARG A 63 -20.99 9.34 17.72
N TRP A 64 -21.91 8.77 18.47
CA TRP A 64 -22.40 7.40 18.25
C TRP A 64 -23.28 7.32 17.01
N GLU A 65 -24.25 8.19 16.92
CA GLU A 65 -25.23 8.30 15.84
C GLU A 65 -24.55 8.72 14.53
N GLU A 66 -23.59 9.64 14.61
CA GLU A 66 -22.79 10.04 13.45
C GLU A 66 -21.93 8.89 12.93
N THR A 67 -21.30 8.14 13.82
CA THR A 67 -20.52 6.95 13.44
C THR A 67 -21.39 5.90 12.77
N GLU A 68 -22.59 5.64 13.27
CA GLU A 68 -23.57 4.73 12.65
C GLU A 68 -23.92 5.18 11.22
N LYS A 69 -24.27 6.45 11.04
CA LYS A 69 -24.62 7.02 9.72
C LYS A 69 -23.44 6.91 8.73
N ILE A 70 -22.21 7.16 9.18
CA ILE A 70 -21.02 7.02 8.34
C ILE A 70 -20.83 5.55 7.96
N TYR A 71 -20.96 4.63 8.91
CA TYR A 71 -20.83 3.19 8.64
C TYR A 71 -21.85 2.72 7.60
N GLU A 72 -23.14 3.07 7.78
CA GLU A 72 -24.21 2.74 6.84
C GLU A 72 -23.96 3.33 5.45
N TYR A 73 -23.50 4.59 5.40
CA TYR A 73 -23.14 5.23 4.14
C TYR A 73 -22.04 4.49 3.39
N VAL A 74 -20.97 4.08 4.10
CA VAL A 74 -19.88 3.31 3.50
C VAL A 74 -20.37 1.95 3.03
N ASN A 75 -21.08 1.22 3.89
CA ASN A 75 -21.60 -0.11 3.58
C ASN A 75 -22.56 -0.11 2.37
N LYS A 76 -23.35 0.96 2.21
CA LYS A 76 -24.28 1.11 1.09
C LYS A 76 -23.62 1.53 -0.22
N ASN A 77 -22.62 2.41 -0.16
CA ASN A 77 -22.10 3.10 -1.35
C ASN A 77 -20.76 2.57 -1.87
N TYR A 78 -20.02 1.80 -1.06
CA TYR A 78 -18.71 1.29 -1.44
C TYR A 78 -18.68 -0.24 -1.43
N LYS A 79 -17.94 -0.81 -2.38
CA LYS A 79 -17.57 -2.22 -2.41
C LYS A 79 -16.06 -2.34 -2.44
N PHE A 80 -15.52 -3.26 -1.68
CA PHE A 80 -14.10 -3.53 -1.70
C PHE A 80 -13.76 -4.49 -2.84
N VAL A 81 -13.05 -3.98 -3.84
CA VAL A 81 -12.67 -4.76 -5.03
C VAL A 81 -11.17 -5.04 -5.00
N LYS A 82 -10.81 -6.32 -5.03
CA LYS A 82 -9.43 -6.73 -5.22
C LYS A 82 -9.07 -6.61 -6.70
N LEU A 83 -8.17 -5.67 -7.02
CA LEU A 83 -7.69 -5.45 -8.38
C LEU A 83 -6.52 -6.38 -8.72
N PHE A 84 -5.63 -6.62 -7.77
CA PHE A 84 -4.47 -7.51 -7.91
C PHE A 84 -4.20 -8.22 -6.59
N SER A 85 -3.70 -9.45 -6.69
CA SER A 85 -3.15 -10.18 -5.55
C SER A 85 -1.63 -10.02 -5.48
N LYS A 86 -1.09 -10.12 -4.28
CA LYS A 86 0.36 -10.24 -4.08
C LYS A 86 0.94 -11.35 -4.94
N GLY A 87 1.96 -11.04 -5.72
CA GLY A 87 2.60 -11.99 -6.63
C GLY A 87 2.02 -12.03 -8.04
N ASP A 88 0.87 -11.39 -8.31
CA ASP A 88 0.32 -11.28 -9.66
C ASP A 88 1.29 -10.54 -10.58
N ILE A 89 1.46 -11.04 -11.81
CA ILE A 89 2.30 -10.43 -12.82
C ILE A 89 1.54 -9.26 -13.44
N ALA A 90 1.98 -8.05 -13.14
CA ALA A 90 1.37 -6.83 -13.66
C ALA A 90 2.07 -6.28 -14.90
N ALA A 91 3.35 -6.57 -15.09
CA ALA A 91 4.13 -6.06 -16.22
C ALA A 91 5.36 -6.91 -16.55
N GLU A 92 5.98 -6.59 -17.70
CA GLU A 92 7.29 -7.12 -18.08
C GLU A 92 8.23 -5.98 -18.50
N VAL A 93 9.53 -6.14 -18.21
CA VAL A 93 10.61 -5.24 -18.62
C VAL A 93 11.64 -5.99 -19.46
N LYS A 94 12.05 -5.40 -20.57
CA LYS A 94 13.04 -6.00 -21.46
C LYS A 94 14.44 -6.05 -20.82
N ILE A 95 15.13 -7.19 -21.00
CA ILE A 95 16.50 -7.41 -20.55
C ILE A 95 17.24 -8.14 -21.66
N LYS A 96 18.12 -7.44 -22.38
CA LYS A 96 18.81 -8.05 -23.55
C LYS A 96 17.83 -8.90 -24.39
N ASN A 97 17.99 -10.22 -24.40
CA ASN A 97 17.19 -11.17 -25.17
C ASN A 97 16.07 -11.85 -24.36
N SER A 98 15.74 -11.33 -23.20
CA SER A 98 14.68 -11.89 -22.30
C SER A 98 13.85 -10.79 -21.68
N ALA A 99 12.86 -11.19 -20.88
CA ALA A 99 12.04 -10.27 -20.10
C ALA A 99 12.08 -10.62 -18.60
N LEU A 100 12.00 -9.60 -17.77
CA LEU A 100 11.78 -9.71 -16.33
C LEU A 100 10.32 -9.44 -16.05
N LYS A 101 9.65 -10.39 -15.42
CA LYS A 101 8.28 -10.22 -14.91
C LYS A 101 8.30 -9.37 -13.64
N LEU A 102 7.43 -8.40 -13.57
CA LEU A 102 7.21 -7.57 -12.40
C LEU A 102 5.91 -8.01 -11.72
N GLN A 103 6.01 -8.27 -10.42
CA GLN A 103 4.91 -8.76 -9.59
C GLN A 103 4.43 -7.67 -8.63
N CYS A 104 3.15 -7.71 -8.27
CA CYS A 104 2.60 -6.89 -7.21
C CYS A 104 3.25 -7.26 -5.86
N GLU A 105 3.74 -6.26 -5.13
CA GLU A 105 4.38 -6.43 -3.82
C GLU A 105 3.38 -6.83 -2.74
N GLU A 106 2.12 -6.40 -2.89
CA GLU A 106 1.01 -6.62 -1.96
C GLU A 106 -0.32 -6.77 -2.68
N ASP A 107 -1.36 -7.18 -1.96
CA ASP A 107 -2.74 -7.16 -2.45
C ASP A 107 -3.18 -5.71 -2.68
N ILE A 108 -3.83 -5.45 -3.81
CA ILE A 108 -4.44 -4.14 -4.11
C ILE A 108 -5.95 -4.31 -3.97
N VAL A 109 -6.47 -3.91 -2.81
CA VAL A 109 -7.90 -3.90 -2.49
C VAL A 109 -8.33 -2.47 -2.27
N LEU A 110 -9.31 -1.99 -3.01
CA LEU A 110 -9.76 -0.60 -2.94
C LEU A 110 -11.27 -0.51 -2.74
N PRO A 111 -11.73 0.45 -1.92
CA PRO A 111 -13.14 0.79 -1.81
C PRO A 111 -13.58 1.52 -3.08
N ILE A 112 -14.39 0.88 -3.89
CA ILE A 112 -14.88 1.41 -5.17
C ILE A 112 -16.32 1.87 -5.02
N LYS A 113 -16.61 3.11 -5.44
CA LYS A 113 -17.95 3.66 -5.54
C LYS A 113 -18.51 3.37 -6.93
N ASN A 114 -19.76 2.88 -7.01
CA ASN A 114 -20.38 2.32 -8.22
C ASN A 114 -20.41 3.23 -9.46
N VAL A 115 -20.20 4.53 -9.33
CA VAL A 115 -20.38 5.52 -10.43
C VAL A 115 -19.04 6.09 -10.92
N SER A 116 -17.92 5.76 -10.27
CA SER A 116 -16.63 6.34 -10.61
C SER A 116 -15.90 5.54 -11.68
N LYS A 117 -15.21 6.25 -12.56
CA LYS A 117 -14.35 5.63 -13.56
C LYS A 117 -12.97 5.35 -12.96
N TYR A 118 -12.61 4.08 -12.87
CA TYR A 118 -11.31 3.65 -12.39
C TYR A 118 -10.39 3.23 -13.54
N THR A 119 -9.14 3.65 -13.49
CA THR A 119 -8.10 3.26 -14.44
C THR A 119 -6.81 2.89 -13.72
N THR A 120 -6.04 1.98 -14.30
CA THR A 120 -4.71 1.62 -13.79
C THR A 120 -3.63 2.06 -14.78
N LYS A 121 -2.53 2.62 -14.26
CA LYS A 121 -1.35 2.95 -15.05
C LYS A 121 -0.12 2.29 -14.44
N ILE A 122 0.72 1.69 -15.29
CA ILE A 122 1.96 1.05 -14.87
C ILE A 122 3.12 1.92 -15.31
N ILE A 123 3.95 2.32 -14.33
CA ILE A 123 5.17 3.09 -14.53
C ILE A 123 6.34 2.13 -14.33
N LYS A 124 7.15 1.94 -15.36
CA LYS A 124 8.30 1.03 -15.35
C LYS A 124 9.35 1.47 -16.36
N PRO A 125 10.65 1.12 -16.18
CA PRO A 125 11.67 1.35 -17.19
C PRO A 125 11.37 0.52 -18.45
N GLN A 126 11.76 1.03 -19.60
CA GLN A 126 11.63 0.29 -20.86
C GLN A 126 12.60 -0.89 -20.93
N LYS A 127 13.82 -0.73 -20.37
CA LYS A 127 14.89 -1.71 -20.38
C LYS A 127 15.71 -1.65 -19.10
N ILE A 128 16.16 -2.82 -18.63
CA ILE A 128 17.09 -2.94 -17.50
C ILE A 128 18.48 -3.33 -18.04
N GLY A 129 19.49 -2.55 -17.64
CA GLY A 129 20.90 -2.74 -18.00
C GLY A 129 21.82 -3.03 -16.81
N TYR A 130 21.28 -3.33 -15.64
CA TYR A 130 22.01 -3.59 -14.39
C TYR A 130 21.53 -4.86 -13.70
N ASN A 131 22.30 -5.32 -12.71
CA ASN A 131 21.91 -6.49 -11.91
C ASN A 131 20.69 -6.16 -11.05
N VAL A 132 19.76 -7.09 -10.98
CA VAL A 132 18.53 -6.98 -10.19
C VAL A 132 18.43 -8.22 -9.31
N LYS A 133 18.00 -8.06 -8.08
CA LYS A 133 17.65 -9.15 -7.17
C LYS A 133 16.14 -9.35 -7.16
N LYS A 134 15.71 -10.58 -6.90
CA LYS A 134 14.32 -10.89 -6.62
C LYS A 134 13.82 -9.99 -5.46
N GLY A 135 12.67 -9.35 -5.64
CA GLY A 135 12.11 -8.43 -4.68
C GLY A 135 12.54 -6.96 -4.84
N ASP A 136 13.53 -6.65 -5.69
CA ASP A 136 13.87 -5.24 -5.98
C ASP A 136 12.69 -4.52 -6.60
N ARG A 137 12.40 -3.30 -6.12
CA ARG A 137 11.34 -2.43 -6.64
C ARG A 137 11.78 -1.82 -7.96
N ILE A 138 11.14 -2.22 -9.06
CA ILE A 138 11.53 -1.86 -10.43
C ILE A 138 10.50 -0.92 -11.08
N GLY A 139 9.26 -1.02 -10.69
CA GLY A 139 8.18 -0.23 -11.25
C GLY A 139 7.14 0.11 -10.20
N MET A 140 6.06 0.68 -10.65
CA MET A 140 4.94 1.09 -9.82
C MET A 140 3.63 0.88 -10.58
N ILE A 141 2.60 0.41 -9.91
CA ILE A 141 1.23 0.46 -10.37
C ILE A 141 0.49 1.58 -9.67
N CYS A 142 -0.21 2.40 -10.42
CA CYS A 142 -1.00 3.52 -9.93
C CYS A 142 -2.47 3.31 -10.29
N VAL A 143 -3.37 3.54 -9.35
CA VAL A 143 -4.82 3.51 -9.58
C VAL A 143 -5.36 4.93 -9.52
N TYR A 144 -6.22 5.25 -10.47
CA TYR A 144 -6.83 6.56 -10.62
C TYR A 144 -8.35 6.43 -10.55
N GLU A 145 -8.99 7.39 -9.91
CA GLU A 145 -10.43 7.61 -9.92
C GLU A 145 -10.71 8.96 -10.58
N ASN A 146 -11.44 8.97 -11.70
CA ASN A 146 -11.72 10.19 -12.48
C ASN A 146 -10.45 11.04 -12.71
N ASP A 147 -9.37 10.39 -13.18
CA ASP A 147 -8.03 10.96 -13.43
C ASP A 147 -7.24 11.45 -12.20
N LYS A 148 -7.81 11.37 -11.01
CA LYS A 148 -7.08 11.63 -9.76
C LYS A 148 -6.43 10.34 -9.27
N LYS A 149 -5.11 10.37 -9.02
CA LYS A 149 -4.42 9.23 -8.42
C LYS A 149 -4.88 9.03 -6.98
N ILE A 150 -5.43 7.84 -6.69
CA ILE A 150 -5.94 7.47 -5.36
C ILE A 150 -5.06 6.45 -4.65
N TYR A 151 -4.30 5.63 -5.40
CA TYR A 151 -3.45 4.61 -4.81
C TYR A 151 -2.23 4.35 -5.69
N SER A 152 -1.12 3.92 -5.08
CA SER A 152 0.04 3.41 -5.80
C SER A 152 0.86 2.48 -4.92
N THR A 153 1.38 1.39 -5.52
CA THR A 153 2.29 0.46 -4.86
C THR A 153 3.40 0.02 -5.80
N ALA A 154 4.47 -0.55 -5.25
CA ALA A 154 5.61 -1.00 -6.02
C ALA A 154 5.32 -2.29 -6.80
N LEU A 155 5.98 -2.41 -7.95
CA LEU A 155 6.14 -3.65 -8.68
C LEU A 155 7.56 -4.17 -8.47
N ILE A 156 7.67 -5.40 -8.01
CA ILE A 156 8.93 -6.03 -7.65
C ILE A 156 9.40 -7.05 -8.69
N ALA A 157 10.70 -7.25 -8.76
CA ALA A 157 11.32 -8.25 -9.62
C ALA A 157 10.94 -9.67 -9.17
N SER A 158 10.46 -10.52 -10.10
CA SER A 158 10.07 -11.90 -9.82
C SER A 158 11.26 -12.85 -9.64
N ARG A 159 12.46 -12.48 -10.10
CA ARG A 159 13.68 -13.29 -10.06
C ARG A 159 14.94 -12.44 -10.10
N ASP A 160 16.07 -13.04 -9.77
CA ASP A 160 17.38 -12.43 -9.94
C ASP A 160 17.73 -12.26 -11.42
N ILE A 161 18.44 -11.18 -11.73
CA ILE A 161 19.04 -10.90 -13.02
C ILE A 161 20.51 -10.56 -12.80
N LYS A 162 21.39 -11.32 -13.42
CA LYS A 162 22.82 -11.03 -13.49
C LYS A 162 23.20 -10.68 -14.92
N ILE A 163 23.61 -9.44 -15.16
CA ILE A 163 24.06 -8.97 -16.46
C ILE A 163 25.58 -9.18 -16.53
N ARG A 164 26.03 -10.19 -17.27
CA ARG A 164 27.46 -10.37 -17.54
C ARG A 164 27.93 -9.21 -18.42
N ARG A 165 28.79 -8.35 -17.87
CA ARG A 165 29.59 -7.43 -18.66
C ARG A 165 30.71 -8.26 -19.28
N PHE A 166 30.69 -8.48 -20.57
CA PHE A 166 31.89 -8.96 -21.28
C PHE A 166 32.87 -7.79 -21.25
N PHE A 167 33.88 -7.87 -20.40
CA PHE A 167 35.13 -7.14 -20.62
C PHE A 167 35.75 -7.76 -21.83
N MET A 168 35.64 -7.12 -22.99
CA MET A 168 36.60 -7.38 -24.07
C MET A 168 37.95 -6.89 -23.53
N HIS A 169 38.77 -7.81 -23.06
CA HIS A 169 40.21 -7.55 -22.98
C HIS A 169 40.65 -7.30 -24.41
N GLY A 170 40.80 -6.01 -24.73
CA GLY A 170 41.43 -5.60 -25.96
C GLY A 170 42.85 -6.16 -25.97
N ILE A 171 43.11 -7.03 -26.90
CA ILE A 171 44.46 -7.41 -27.27
C ILE A 171 45.21 -6.12 -27.65
N LEU A 172 46.10 -5.69 -26.77
CA LEU A 172 47.09 -4.67 -27.11
C LEU A 172 48.03 -5.30 -28.14
N GLY A 173 47.97 -4.81 -29.34
CA GLY A 173 48.89 -5.22 -30.39
C GLY A 173 48.88 -4.26 -31.56
N LEU A 174 49.97 -3.47 -31.62
CA LEU A 174 50.59 -2.84 -32.80
C LEU A 174 50.18 -1.38 -33.15
N ARG A 175 51.14 -0.54 -32.81
CA ARG A 175 51.76 0.62 -33.47
C ARG A 175 51.17 1.03 -34.84
N GLY A 176 51.02 2.33 -35.01
CA GLY A 176 51.06 2.92 -36.35
C GLY A 176 50.53 4.36 -36.41
N SER A 177 51.45 5.30 -36.27
CA SER A 177 51.53 6.62 -36.93
C SER A 177 50.43 7.69 -36.66
N VAL A 178 50.94 8.75 -36.13
CA VAL A 178 50.54 10.15 -36.21
C VAL A 178 50.05 10.54 -37.60
N ASN A 179 48.91 11.20 -37.68
CA ASN A 179 48.77 12.37 -38.56
C ASN A 179 47.69 13.35 -38.07
N SER A 180 48.13 14.55 -38.09
CA SER A 180 47.60 15.85 -37.84
C SER A 180 46.16 16.15 -38.26
N SER A 181 45.59 17.02 -37.46
CA SER A 181 44.36 17.85 -37.61
C SER A 181 44.16 18.43 -39.02
N PRO A 182 42.92 18.93 -39.30
CA PRO A 182 42.77 20.36 -39.27
C PRO A 182 41.48 20.88 -38.52
N GLU A 183 41.64 22.08 -38.12
CA GLU A 183 40.68 22.98 -37.48
C GLU A 183 39.50 23.37 -38.37
N VAL A 184 38.35 23.60 -37.67
CA VAL A 184 37.43 24.80 -37.65
C VAL A 184 36.94 25.35 -39.03
N PRO A 185 35.81 26.09 -39.16
CA PRO A 185 35.17 27.04 -38.20
C PRO A 185 33.63 27.15 -38.23
N ILE A 186 33.18 27.86 -37.21
CA ILE A 186 31.95 28.64 -36.91
C ILE A 186 30.66 27.88 -36.63
#